data_fd82dd5bf43ba7ee18ce0848e6a4cae2
#
_entry.id   fd82dd5bf43ba7ee18ce0848e6a4cae2
#
_cell.length_a   1.000
_cell.length_b   1.000
_cell.length_c   1.000
_cell.angle_alpha   90.00
_cell.angle_beta   90.00
_cell.angle_gamma   90.00
#
_symmetry.space_group_name_H-M   'P 1'
#
loop_
_entity.id
_entity.type
_entity.pdbx_description
1 polymer ?
#
loop_
_entity_poly.entity_id
_entity_poly.type
_entity_poly.pdbx_seq_one_letter_code
_entity_poly.pdbx_strand_id
1 'polypeptide(L)'
;MQTESSFNPYAISYANAIGLMQVVPHTAGRDVFAMKGKGGQPSTRYLYDPANNIDAGVSYLWILQNQYLDGITNPTSKRFAMISAYNSGAGAVLRVFDNDKDTAIYKINQMYPEQVYRILTTAHPSSQARNYLLKVDKAQKKFRVRR
;
A
#
# COMPACT_ATOMS: atom_id res chain seq x y z
N MET A 1 -1.22 10.60 1.64
CA MET A 1 -2.34 11.48 1.30
C MET A 1 -2.11 12.34 0.06
N GLN A 2 -0.96 12.98 -0.06
CA GLN A 2 -0.68 13.80 -1.26
C GLN A 2 -0.75 12.98 -2.54
N THR A 3 -0.04 11.85 -2.60
CA THR A 3 0.00 10.99 -3.79
C THR A 3 -1.36 10.41 -4.12
N GLU A 4 -2.12 9.97 -3.11
CA GLU A 4 -3.42 9.32 -3.28
C GLU A 4 -4.50 10.29 -3.75
N SER A 5 -4.60 11.47 -3.14
CA SER A 5 -5.77 12.33 -3.30
C SER A 5 -5.44 13.82 -3.45
N SER A 6 -4.18 14.23 -3.37
CA SER A 6 -3.78 15.63 -3.25
C SER A 6 -4.51 16.32 -2.10
N PHE A 7 -4.69 15.60 -0.99
CA PHE A 7 -5.41 16.05 0.21
C PHE A 7 -6.90 16.37 -0.02
N ASN A 8 -7.52 15.76 -1.06
CA ASN A 8 -8.96 15.92 -1.33
C ASN A 8 -9.76 14.81 -0.62
N PRO A 9 -10.58 15.14 0.41
CA PRO A 9 -11.33 14.10 1.14
C PRO A 9 -12.45 13.45 0.31
N TYR A 10 -12.83 14.02 -0.83
CA TYR A 10 -13.89 13.51 -1.69
C TYR A 10 -13.36 12.85 -2.96
N ALA A 11 -12.05 12.64 -3.09
CA ALA A 11 -11.46 12.00 -4.26
C ALA A 11 -11.94 10.56 -4.42
N ILE A 12 -12.32 10.18 -5.65
CA ILE A 12 -12.68 8.79 -6.00
C ILE A 12 -11.94 8.42 -7.28
N SER A 13 -11.23 7.27 -7.26
CA SER A 13 -10.53 6.76 -8.43
C SER A 13 -11.40 5.81 -9.26
N TYR A 14 -10.92 5.41 -10.44
CA TYR A 14 -11.57 4.39 -11.29
C TYR A 14 -11.73 3.04 -10.57
N ALA A 15 -10.82 2.71 -9.65
CA ALA A 15 -10.87 1.47 -8.88
C ALA A 15 -11.73 1.59 -7.62
N ASN A 16 -12.52 2.66 -7.47
CA ASN A 16 -13.32 2.97 -6.28
C ASN A 16 -12.49 3.19 -5.02
N ALA A 17 -11.24 3.64 -5.15
CA ALA A 17 -10.46 4.12 -4.02
C ALA A 17 -10.98 5.49 -3.58
N ILE A 18 -11.28 5.65 -2.30
CA ILE A 18 -12.07 6.77 -1.77
C ILE A 18 -11.25 7.58 -0.78
N GLY A 19 -11.36 8.91 -0.90
CA GLY A 19 -10.96 9.88 0.12
C GLY A 19 -9.46 10.13 0.18
N LEU A 20 -9.03 10.71 1.31
CA LEU A 20 -7.65 11.20 1.51
C LEU A 20 -6.59 10.13 1.30
N MET A 21 -6.83 8.93 1.82
CA MET A 21 -5.90 7.80 1.74
C MET A 21 -6.22 6.85 0.58
N GLN A 22 -7.25 7.16 -0.21
CA GLN A 22 -7.69 6.32 -1.34
C GLN A 22 -7.90 4.85 -0.91
N VAL A 23 -8.80 4.65 0.04
CA VAL A 23 -9.13 3.32 0.56
C VAL A 23 -10.15 2.66 -0.35
N VAL A 24 -9.86 1.43 -0.79
CA VAL A 24 -10.80 0.63 -1.60
C VAL A 24 -11.70 -0.16 -0.67
N PRO A 25 -13.04 0.09 -0.66
CA PRO A 25 -13.93 -0.51 0.33
C PRO A 25 -13.93 -2.04 0.35
N HIS A 26 -13.93 -2.68 -0.82
CA HIS A 26 -14.10 -4.14 -0.93
C HIS A 26 -12.80 -4.94 -0.75
N THR A 27 -11.66 -4.26 -0.63
CA THR A 27 -10.36 -4.91 -0.38
C THR A 27 -9.75 -4.39 0.91
N ALA A 28 -9.06 -3.25 0.87
CA ALA A 28 -8.44 -2.66 2.07
C ALA A 28 -9.46 -2.36 3.17
N GLY A 29 -10.60 -1.77 2.81
CA GLY A 29 -11.64 -1.45 3.78
C GLY A 29 -12.21 -2.69 4.46
N ARG A 30 -12.44 -3.75 3.69
CA ARG A 30 -12.92 -5.03 4.23
C ARG A 30 -11.90 -5.65 5.18
N ASP A 31 -10.62 -5.64 4.83
CA ASP A 31 -9.54 -6.15 5.69
C ASP A 31 -9.47 -5.39 7.01
N VAL A 32 -9.61 -4.06 6.95
CA VAL A 32 -9.60 -3.20 8.15
C VAL A 32 -10.80 -3.52 9.04
N PHE A 33 -12.00 -3.66 8.46
CA PHE A 33 -13.19 -4.00 9.22
C PHE A 33 -13.06 -5.37 9.89
N ALA A 34 -12.53 -6.36 9.17
CA ALA A 34 -12.29 -7.69 9.74
C ALA A 34 -11.31 -7.63 10.92
N MET A 35 -10.23 -6.87 10.79
CA MET A 35 -9.26 -6.68 11.87
C MET A 35 -9.90 -6.05 13.12
N LYS A 36 -10.87 -5.14 12.92
CA LYS A 36 -11.57 -4.47 14.02
C LYS A 36 -12.75 -5.28 14.57
N GLY A 37 -12.95 -6.50 14.08
CA GLY A 37 -14.06 -7.37 14.49
C GLY A 37 -15.40 -6.97 13.90
N LYS A 38 -15.40 -6.17 12.83
CA LYS A 38 -16.61 -5.76 12.12
C LYS A 38 -16.81 -6.61 10.88
N GLY A 39 -18.07 -6.89 10.53
CA GLY A 39 -18.39 -7.57 9.26
C GLY A 39 -18.50 -6.59 8.10
N GLY A 40 -18.43 -7.13 6.88
CA GLY A 40 -18.62 -6.35 5.66
C GLY A 40 -17.50 -5.39 5.33
N GLN A 41 -17.88 -4.26 4.75
CA GLN A 41 -16.93 -3.24 4.28
C GLN A 41 -17.47 -1.85 4.59
N PRO A 42 -16.58 -0.84 4.70
CA PRO A 42 -17.02 0.54 4.92
C PRO A 42 -17.80 1.06 3.71
N SER A 43 -18.79 1.91 3.98
CA SER A 43 -19.55 2.61 2.93
C SER A 43 -18.70 3.77 2.37
N THR A 44 -19.10 4.25 1.19
CA THR A 44 -18.51 5.47 0.61
C THR A 44 -18.65 6.65 1.56
N ARG A 45 -19.83 6.80 2.18
CA ARG A 45 -20.10 7.89 3.13
C ARG A 45 -19.17 7.82 4.35
N TYR A 46 -18.93 6.60 4.89
CA TYR A 46 -18.00 6.40 5.99
C TYR A 46 -16.60 6.89 5.61
N LEU A 47 -16.15 6.56 4.39
CA LEU A 47 -14.80 6.88 3.91
C LEU A 47 -14.64 8.33 3.46
N TYR A 48 -15.71 9.08 3.26
CA TYR A 48 -15.61 10.52 3.04
C TYR A 48 -15.24 11.29 4.30
N ASP A 49 -15.52 10.75 5.48
CA ASP A 49 -15.09 11.36 6.75
C ASP A 49 -13.56 11.28 6.85
N PRO A 50 -12.85 12.41 6.98
CA PRO A 50 -11.38 12.39 7.00
C PRO A 50 -10.79 11.52 8.11
N ALA A 51 -11.35 11.56 9.32
CA ALA A 51 -10.86 10.76 10.43
C ALA A 51 -11.03 9.27 10.17
N ASN A 52 -12.20 8.85 9.67
CA ASN A 52 -12.46 7.45 9.32
C ASN A 52 -11.53 6.97 8.20
N ASN A 53 -11.32 7.82 7.20
CA ASN A 53 -10.48 7.49 6.04
C ASN A 53 -9.02 7.30 6.45
N ILE A 54 -8.47 8.25 7.20
CA ILE A 54 -7.08 8.18 7.67
C ILE A 54 -6.90 6.96 8.57
N ASP A 55 -7.83 6.71 9.49
CA ASP A 55 -7.79 5.52 10.35
C ASP A 55 -7.76 4.23 9.52
N ALA A 56 -8.63 4.13 8.52
CA ALA A 56 -8.68 2.96 7.64
C ALA A 56 -7.38 2.78 6.86
N GLY A 57 -6.84 3.86 6.29
CA GLY A 57 -5.59 3.80 5.53
C GLY A 57 -4.39 3.41 6.39
N VAL A 58 -4.25 4.01 7.57
CA VAL A 58 -3.19 3.68 8.52
C VAL A 58 -3.33 2.24 9.02
N SER A 59 -4.56 1.81 9.32
CA SER A 59 -4.83 0.43 9.74
C SER A 59 -4.46 -0.57 8.65
N TYR A 60 -4.73 -0.24 7.39
CA TYR A 60 -4.34 -1.11 6.28
C TYR A 60 -2.81 -1.21 6.12
N LEU A 61 -2.10 -0.10 6.31
CA LEU A 61 -0.63 -0.14 6.34
C LEU A 61 -0.11 -1.06 7.44
N TRP A 62 -0.73 -1.04 8.61
CA TRP A 62 -0.41 -1.94 9.71
C TRP A 62 -0.64 -3.41 9.31
N ILE A 63 -1.75 -3.71 8.63
CA ILE A 63 -2.06 -5.06 8.13
C ILE A 63 -0.99 -5.52 7.14
N LEU A 64 -0.61 -4.66 6.20
CA LEU A 64 0.44 -4.97 5.23
C LEU A 64 1.77 -5.29 5.94
N GLN A 65 2.14 -4.49 6.91
CA GLN A 65 3.40 -4.65 7.64
C GLN A 65 3.42 -5.93 8.48
N ASN A 66 2.33 -6.23 9.17
CA ASN A 66 2.32 -7.24 10.23
C ASN A 66 1.65 -8.55 9.86
N GLN A 67 0.90 -8.59 8.74
CA GLN A 67 0.20 -9.80 8.30
C GLN A 67 0.68 -10.27 6.93
N TYR A 68 0.63 -9.42 5.91
CA TYR A 68 0.94 -9.82 4.54
C TYR A 68 2.44 -9.84 4.22
N LEU A 69 3.18 -8.91 4.79
CA LEU A 69 4.60 -8.68 4.45
C LEU A 69 5.52 -8.84 5.67
N ASP A 70 5.04 -9.48 6.71
CA ASP A 70 5.77 -9.61 7.99
C ASP A 70 7.08 -10.39 7.85
N GLY A 71 7.19 -11.28 6.87
CA GLY A 71 8.40 -12.07 6.64
C GLY A 71 9.57 -11.30 6.05
N ILE A 72 9.35 -10.09 5.51
CA ILE A 72 10.42 -9.26 4.97
C ILE A 72 11.21 -8.66 6.12
N THR A 73 12.52 -8.96 6.19
CA THR A 73 13.35 -8.61 7.35
C THR A 73 14.00 -7.23 7.25
N ASN A 74 14.35 -6.78 6.03
CA ASN A 74 14.98 -5.47 5.87
C ASN A 74 13.90 -4.37 5.92
N PRO A 75 14.02 -3.37 6.82
CA PRO A 75 12.99 -2.34 6.97
C PRO A 75 12.78 -1.49 5.71
N THR A 76 13.84 -1.22 4.97
CA THR A 76 13.74 -0.41 3.74
C THR A 76 13.06 -1.19 2.63
N SER A 77 13.42 -2.46 2.45
CA SER A 77 12.75 -3.36 1.48
C SER A 77 11.27 -3.54 1.84
N LYS A 78 10.97 -3.72 3.12
CA LYS A 78 9.58 -3.83 3.61
C LYS A 78 8.80 -2.55 3.30
N ARG A 79 9.39 -1.39 3.50
CA ARG A 79 8.75 -0.10 3.21
C ARG A 79 8.40 0.02 1.73
N PHE A 80 9.32 -0.33 0.83
CA PHE A 80 9.05 -0.30 -0.61
C PHE A 80 7.93 -1.28 -0.98
N ALA A 81 7.95 -2.48 -0.43
CA ALA A 81 6.90 -3.47 -0.67
C ALA A 81 5.53 -3.00 -0.15
N MET A 82 5.50 -2.38 1.04
CA MET A 82 4.27 -1.83 1.62
C MET A 82 3.68 -0.71 0.77
N ILE A 83 4.51 0.21 0.29
CA ILE A 83 4.06 1.31 -0.56
C ILE A 83 3.44 0.75 -1.85
N SER A 84 4.14 -0.15 -2.52
CA SER A 84 3.64 -0.77 -3.75
C SER A 84 2.36 -1.58 -3.49
N ALA A 85 2.31 -2.32 -2.38
CA ALA A 85 1.16 -3.14 -2.00
C ALA A 85 -0.06 -2.30 -1.62
N TYR A 86 0.14 -1.11 -1.07
CA TYR A 86 -0.96 -0.21 -0.77
C TYR A 86 -1.78 0.13 -2.01
N ASN A 87 -1.11 0.28 -3.14
CA ASN A 87 -1.76 0.56 -4.43
C ASN A 87 -2.28 -0.71 -5.12
N SER A 88 -1.47 -1.78 -5.15
CA SER A 88 -1.74 -2.95 -6.00
C SER A 88 -2.12 -4.22 -5.25
N GLY A 89 -2.03 -4.23 -3.92
CA GLY A 89 -2.24 -5.41 -3.09
C GLY A 89 -0.96 -6.20 -2.85
N ALA A 90 -0.86 -6.85 -1.69
CA ALA A 90 0.32 -7.61 -1.31
C ALA A 90 0.56 -8.81 -2.24
N GLY A 91 -0.51 -9.48 -2.68
CA GLY A 91 -0.40 -10.60 -3.60
C GLY A 91 0.27 -10.21 -4.92
N ALA A 92 -0.13 -9.08 -5.50
CA ALA A 92 0.46 -8.59 -6.75
C ALA A 92 1.95 -8.27 -6.57
N VAL A 93 2.31 -7.64 -5.47
CA VAL A 93 3.71 -7.31 -5.15
C VAL A 93 4.56 -8.57 -5.04
N LEU A 94 4.10 -9.55 -4.27
CA LEU A 94 4.86 -10.77 -4.06
C LEU A 94 5.02 -11.57 -5.36
N ARG A 95 3.98 -11.60 -6.22
CA ARG A 95 4.06 -12.30 -7.51
C ARG A 95 5.07 -11.69 -8.47
N VAL A 96 5.50 -10.45 -8.28
CA VAL A 96 6.59 -9.88 -9.07
C VAL A 96 7.89 -10.66 -8.84
N PHE A 97 8.08 -11.20 -7.64
CA PHE A 97 9.29 -11.93 -7.26
C PHE A 97 9.15 -13.43 -7.45
N ASP A 98 8.00 -14.00 -7.10
CA ASP A 98 7.70 -15.42 -7.29
C ASP A 98 6.18 -15.66 -7.10
N ASN A 99 5.65 -16.69 -7.76
CA ASN A 99 4.26 -17.07 -7.60
C ASN A 99 3.97 -17.66 -6.21
N ASP A 100 4.96 -18.27 -5.58
CA ASP A 100 4.85 -18.78 -4.22
C ASP A 100 5.23 -17.69 -3.22
N LYS A 101 4.34 -17.41 -2.26
CA LYS A 101 4.51 -16.34 -1.29
C LYS A 101 5.81 -16.49 -0.48
N ASP A 102 6.08 -17.67 0.05
CA ASP A 102 7.24 -17.88 0.89
C ASP A 102 8.54 -17.75 0.09
N THR A 103 8.55 -18.24 -1.14
CA THR A 103 9.68 -18.09 -2.06
C THR A 103 9.90 -16.62 -2.44
N ALA A 104 8.82 -15.88 -2.67
CA ALA A 104 8.90 -14.44 -2.97
C ALA A 104 9.56 -13.69 -1.81
N ILE A 105 9.14 -13.94 -0.59
CA ILE A 105 9.71 -13.32 0.61
C ILE A 105 11.17 -13.70 0.77
N TYR A 106 11.51 -14.97 0.56
CA TYR A 106 12.91 -15.43 0.59
C TYR A 106 13.76 -14.66 -0.42
N LYS A 107 13.28 -14.52 -1.65
CA LYS A 107 14.02 -13.78 -2.70
C LYS A 107 14.21 -12.32 -2.31
N ILE A 108 13.19 -11.67 -1.79
CA ILE A 108 13.28 -10.27 -1.34
C ILE A 108 14.35 -10.14 -0.25
N ASN A 109 14.38 -11.09 0.70
CA ASN A 109 15.35 -11.07 1.80
C ASN A 109 16.79 -11.31 1.34
N GLN A 110 16.99 -11.85 0.14
CA GLN A 110 18.33 -12.04 -0.46
C GLN A 110 18.79 -10.84 -1.26
N MET A 111 17.93 -9.84 -1.45
CA MET A 111 18.23 -8.67 -2.27
C MET A 111 18.59 -7.46 -1.41
N TYR A 112 19.39 -6.56 -1.99
CA TYR A 112 19.56 -5.22 -1.43
C TYR A 112 18.28 -4.40 -1.67
N PRO A 113 17.97 -3.43 -0.80
CA PRO A 113 16.77 -2.59 -0.97
C PRO A 113 16.69 -1.89 -2.32
N GLU A 114 17.82 -1.46 -2.87
CA GLU A 114 17.88 -0.83 -4.20
C GLU A 114 17.42 -1.76 -5.31
N GLN A 115 17.70 -3.05 -5.18
CA GLN A 115 17.25 -4.07 -6.13
C GLN A 115 15.74 -4.27 -6.04
N VAL A 116 15.21 -4.33 -4.82
CA VAL A 116 13.77 -4.44 -4.59
C VAL A 116 13.04 -3.24 -5.20
N TYR A 117 13.54 -2.04 -4.94
CA TYR A 117 12.98 -0.81 -5.49
C TYR A 117 12.98 -0.82 -7.01
N ARG A 118 14.11 -1.18 -7.63
CA ARG A 118 14.23 -1.23 -9.08
C ARG A 118 13.25 -2.23 -9.69
N ILE A 119 13.13 -3.42 -9.11
CA ILE A 119 12.21 -4.45 -9.60
C ILE A 119 10.76 -3.97 -9.50
N LEU A 120 10.37 -3.39 -8.36
CA LEU A 120 9.00 -2.90 -8.16
C LEU A 120 8.66 -1.69 -9.04
N THR A 121 9.66 -0.91 -9.46
CA THR A 121 9.43 0.25 -10.33
C THR A 121 9.58 -0.07 -11.82
N THR A 122 10.02 -1.27 -12.18
CA THR A 122 10.25 -1.65 -13.60
C THR A 122 9.52 -2.93 -14.01
N ALA A 123 9.47 -3.94 -13.16
CA ALA A 123 8.96 -5.28 -13.51
C ALA A 123 7.52 -5.54 -13.04
N HIS A 124 6.97 -4.73 -12.15
CA HIS A 124 5.59 -4.89 -11.73
C HIS A 124 4.67 -4.73 -12.95
N PRO A 125 3.69 -5.63 -13.18
CA PRO A 125 2.83 -5.57 -14.38
C PRO A 125 2.01 -4.31 -14.49
N SER A 126 1.60 -3.71 -13.36
CA SER A 126 0.81 -2.49 -13.33
C SER A 126 1.71 -1.26 -13.45
N SER A 127 1.54 -0.49 -14.53
CA SER A 127 2.23 0.79 -14.68
C SER A 127 1.83 1.78 -13.59
N GLN A 128 0.57 1.73 -13.15
CA GLN A 128 0.07 2.56 -12.06
C GLN A 128 0.83 2.26 -10.76
N ALA A 129 1.05 0.98 -10.43
CA ALA A 129 1.79 0.60 -9.23
C ALA A 129 3.26 1.00 -9.32
N ARG A 130 3.90 0.85 -10.50
CA ARG A 130 5.27 1.29 -10.70
C ARG A 130 5.43 2.79 -10.44
N ASN A 131 4.54 3.58 -11.03
CA ASN A 131 4.56 5.04 -10.88
C ASN A 131 4.20 5.47 -9.46
N TYR A 132 3.30 4.76 -8.81
CA TYR A 132 2.89 5.04 -7.43
C TYR A 132 4.07 4.97 -6.47
N LEU A 133 4.88 3.90 -6.55
CA LEU A 133 6.06 3.76 -5.70
C LEU A 133 7.05 4.91 -5.92
N LEU A 134 7.30 5.26 -7.19
CA LEU A 134 8.18 6.40 -7.52
C LEU A 134 7.67 7.70 -6.89
N LYS A 135 6.37 7.97 -7.00
CA LYS A 135 5.76 9.21 -6.50
C LYS A 135 5.76 9.28 -4.98
N VAL A 136 5.41 8.18 -4.31
CA VAL A 136 5.36 8.15 -2.84
C VAL A 136 6.75 8.28 -2.25
N ASP A 137 7.74 7.59 -2.80
CA ASP A 137 9.12 7.69 -2.32
C ASP A 137 9.65 9.12 -2.48
N LYS A 138 9.38 9.75 -3.62
CA LYS A 138 9.73 11.15 -3.84
C LYS A 138 9.03 12.09 -2.85
N ALA A 139 7.74 11.87 -2.59
CA ALA A 139 6.98 12.67 -1.64
C ALA A 139 7.50 12.51 -0.21
N GLN A 140 7.83 11.28 0.20
CA GLN A 140 8.41 11.04 1.53
C GLN A 140 9.75 11.74 1.71
N LYS A 141 10.61 11.73 0.69
CA LYS A 141 11.89 12.46 0.73
C LYS A 141 11.68 13.96 0.87
N LYS A 142 10.69 14.51 0.15
CA LYS A 142 10.32 15.93 0.24
C LYS A 142 9.90 16.31 1.66
N PHE A 143 9.04 15.50 2.30
CA PHE A 143 8.58 15.80 3.67
C PHE A 143 9.68 15.59 4.71
N ARG A 144 10.59 14.63 4.50
CA ARG A 144 11.75 14.45 5.40
C ARG A 144 12.70 15.64 5.38
N VAL A 145 12.95 16.21 4.22
CA VAL A 145 13.86 17.36 4.07
C VAL A 145 13.34 18.61 4.81
N ARG A 146 12.02 18.71 4.99
CA ARG A 146 11.39 19.84 5.68
C ARG A 146 11.43 19.77 7.22
N ARG A 147 11.90 18.66 7.76
CA ARG A 147 12.02 18.50 9.22
C ARG A 147 13.31 19.20 9.73
#